data_5c10bbd95dc3e7fdee71eaafc4643249
#
_entry.id   5c10bbd95dc3e7fdee71eaafc4643249
#
_cell.length_a   1.000
_cell.length_b   1.000
_cell.length_c   1.000
_cell.angle_alpha   90.00
_cell.angle_beta   90.00
_cell.angle_gamma   90.00
#
_symmetry.space_group_name_H-M   'P 1'
#
loop_
_entity.id
_entity.type
_entity.pdbx_description
1 polymer ?
#
loop_
_entity_poly.entity_id
_entity_poly.type
_entity_poly.pdbx_seq_one_letter_code
_entity_poly.pdbx_strand_id
1 'polypeptide(L)'
;MNHEIVESFAQMVREKGIDKDILVGIVEDIFGMMVRKKYGPTVKFDVVVNMDKGDIEIYLEREVVEEVVDPVTQIDTKEARKKSGEDMEVGEEFVEIVPLDSFGRRLVVSAKQNLNQRIKEIEREAIFNEYTTSMGEIVVGEIYQIRKGKGEILVIHNKNELILPRSEQIYKERYKKGDTIRAVVKEVRKGAGNPVVIISRTDSQFLMRLFEIEIPEIYDGIIEIKAIAREPGDRAKVSVLSHDDRIDAVGACVGMKGVRIHAIVRELNNENIDVINWSDDSMVFITRSLAPAKLKEIQLDKENKKANVTVAADQVSLAIGKNGQNVRLASKLTGYDIQLIKEGGEEEEYDMDLSEFREELGDVMFHKFFDEGYETVHDVIDTSVDELVATLGIEKEKIEEIVALLRGGLEDAEIEDAEEAGGAPAPSPSESASAESITKAEEPASDEAAPETKEPASAESSAEAEEPASDEATPETREPASEGQGEQEAGESGPTEPEEKQPQ
;
A
#
# COMPACT_ATOMS: atom_id res chain seq x y z
N MET A 1 -40.58 -28.99 9.43
CA MET A 1 -39.83 -28.38 8.27
C MET A 1 -39.73 -26.86 8.40
N ASN A 2 -40.82 -26.15 8.80
CA ASN A 2 -40.79 -24.69 8.99
C ASN A 2 -39.79 -24.26 10.06
N HIS A 3 -39.82 -24.89 11.23
CA HIS A 3 -38.95 -24.58 12.36
C HIS A 3 -37.44 -24.77 12.01
N GLU A 4 -37.07 -25.82 11.30
CA GLU A 4 -35.67 -26.08 10.89
C GLU A 4 -35.14 -25.02 9.93
N ILE A 5 -36.02 -24.52 9.02
CA ILE A 5 -35.63 -23.48 8.05
C ILE A 5 -35.40 -22.16 8.78
N VAL A 6 -36.33 -21.74 9.65
CA VAL A 6 -36.23 -20.48 10.39
C VAL A 6 -35.13 -20.54 11.45
N GLU A 7 -34.94 -21.67 12.10
CA GLU A 7 -33.84 -21.88 13.06
C GLU A 7 -32.46 -21.78 12.36
N SER A 8 -32.36 -22.37 11.14
CA SER A 8 -31.19 -22.20 10.29
C SER A 8 -30.92 -20.72 9.93
N PHE A 9 -32.01 -19.93 9.74
CA PHE A 9 -31.91 -18.50 9.46
C PHE A 9 -31.50 -17.71 10.70
N ALA A 10 -32.11 -17.96 11.84
CA ALA A 10 -31.76 -17.33 13.11
C ALA A 10 -30.31 -17.61 13.53
N GLN A 11 -29.82 -18.82 13.27
CA GLN A 11 -28.42 -19.18 13.47
C GLN A 11 -27.50 -18.40 12.54
N MET A 12 -27.86 -18.27 11.25
CA MET A 12 -27.11 -17.55 10.25
C MET A 12 -26.98 -16.05 10.58
N VAL A 13 -28.05 -15.43 11.11
CA VAL A 13 -28.02 -14.05 11.63
C VAL A 13 -27.01 -13.90 12.75
N ARG A 14 -27.02 -14.80 13.73
CA ARG A 14 -26.11 -14.79 14.89
C ARG A 14 -24.66 -14.99 14.48
N GLU A 15 -24.41 -15.89 13.51
CA GLU A 15 -23.06 -16.20 13.04
C GLU A 15 -22.48 -15.10 12.15
N LYS A 16 -23.31 -14.42 11.38
CA LYS A 16 -22.88 -13.47 10.34
C LYS A 16 -23.04 -12.00 10.71
N GLY A 17 -23.73 -11.70 11.83
CA GLY A 17 -23.92 -10.32 12.29
C GLY A 17 -24.76 -9.46 11.34
N ILE A 18 -25.65 -10.09 10.55
CA ILE A 18 -26.59 -9.40 9.66
C ILE A 18 -27.73 -8.82 10.49
N ASP A 19 -28.17 -7.61 10.16
CA ASP A 19 -29.31 -6.97 10.79
C ASP A 19 -30.57 -7.84 10.62
N LYS A 20 -31.33 -8.00 11.72
CA LYS A 20 -32.53 -8.82 11.78
C LYS A 20 -33.62 -8.33 10.81
N ASP A 21 -33.76 -7.02 10.69
CA ASP A 21 -34.78 -6.41 9.85
C ASP A 21 -34.49 -6.60 8.35
N ILE A 22 -33.23 -6.51 7.98
CA ILE A 22 -32.76 -6.80 6.61
C ILE A 22 -33.06 -8.25 6.24
N LEU A 23 -32.79 -9.19 7.16
CA LEU A 23 -33.05 -10.60 6.90
C LEU A 23 -34.54 -10.91 6.78
N VAL A 24 -35.41 -10.33 7.64
CA VAL A 24 -36.86 -10.45 7.57
C VAL A 24 -37.35 -10.02 6.19
N GLY A 25 -36.93 -8.84 5.71
CA GLY A 25 -37.30 -8.36 4.38
C GLY A 25 -36.89 -9.29 3.24
N ILE A 26 -35.67 -9.90 3.34
CA ILE A 26 -35.22 -10.88 2.33
C ILE A 26 -36.06 -12.14 2.33
N VAL A 27 -36.42 -12.62 3.52
CA VAL A 27 -37.25 -13.82 3.66
C VAL A 27 -38.62 -13.54 3.09
N GLU A 28 -39.24 -12.41 3.43
CA GLU A 28 -40.53 -11.95 2.88
C GLU A 28 -40.50 -11.88 1.34
N ASP A 29 -39.47 -11.25 0.76
CA ASP A 29 -39.29 -11.17 -0.69
C ASP A 29 -39.19 -12.54 -1.37
N ILE A 30 -38.46 -13.46 -0.79
CA ILE A 30 -38.23 -14.80 -1.36
C ILE A 30 -39.53 -15.64 -1.28
N PHE A 31 -40.19 -15.59 -0.15
CA PHE A 31 -41.49 -16.29 -0.02
C PHE A 31 -42.57 -15.62 -0.86
N GLY A 32 -42.56 -14.30 -1.01
CA GLY A 32 -43.36 -13.57 -1.95
C GLY A 32 -43.16 -14.00 -3.41
N MET A 33 -41.90 -14.20 -3.83
CA MET A 33 -41.63 -14.78 -5.14
C MET A 33 -42.16 -16.20 -5.29
N MET A 34 -42.07 -17.02 -4.24
CA MET A 34 -42.66 -18.38 -4.26
C MET A 34 -44.17 -18.35 -4.42
N VAL A 35 -44.86 -17.47 -3.71
CA VAL A 35 -46.31 -17.28 -3.79
C VAL A 35 -46.71 -16.88 -5.21
N ARG A 36 -46.07 -15.86 -5.78
CA ARG A 36 -46.32 -15.41 -7.17
C ARG A 36 -46.07 -16.51 -8.19
N LYS A 37 -45.03 -17.34 -7.97
CA LYS A 37 -44.70 -18.46 -8.89
C LYS A 37 -45.72 -19.59 -8.83
N LYS A 38 -46.36 -19.82 -7.68
CA LYS A 38 -47.37 -20.86 -7.49
C LYS A 38 -48.77 -20.41 -7.89
N TYR A 39 -49.16 -19.20 -7.48
CA TYR A 39 -50.54 -18.71 -7.61
C TYR A 39 -50.72 -17.69 -8.74
N GLY A 40 -49.63 -17.16 -9.32
CA GLY A 40 -49.65 -16.17 -10.39
C GLY A 40 -49.25 -14.77 -9.94
N PRO A 41 -48.99 -13.85 -10.88
CA PRO A 41 -48.51 -12.51 -10.57
C PRO A 41 -49.54 -11.57 -9.94
N THR A 42 -50.84 -11.85 -10.12
CA THR A 42 -51.96 -11.02 -9.66
C THR A 42 -52.40 -11.31 -8.22
N VAL A 43 -51.81 -12.34 -7.59
CA VAL A 43 -52.16 -12.76 -6.24
C VAL A 43 -51.83 -11.66 -5.21
N LYS A 44 -52.79 -11.36 -4.34
CA LYS A 44 -52.61 -10.54 -3.14
C LYS A 44 -52.16 -11.47 -2.00
N PHE A 45 -51.11 -11.13 -1.32
CA PHE A 45 -50.57 -11.92 -0.22
C PHE A 45 -49.77 -11.06 0.73
N ASP A 46 -49.66 -11.52 1.96
CA ASP A 46 -48.75 -11.02 2.96
C ASP A 46 -47.90 -12.16 3.53
N VAL A 47 -46.63 -11.89 3.83
CA VAL A 47 -45.70 -12.86 4.41
C VAL A 47 -45.19 -12.30 5.72
N VAL A 48 -45.56 -12.95 6.82
CA VAL A 48 -45.16 -12.56 8.16
C VAL A 48 -44.06 -13.51 8.68
N VAL A 49 -42.91 -12.97 8.99
CA VAL A 49 -41.76 -13.72 9.50
C VAL A 49 -41.56 -13.43 10.98
N ASN A 50 -41.77 -14.42 11.82
CA ASN A 50 -41.52 -14.31 13.26
C ASN A 50 -40.18 -15.00 13.60
N MET A 51 -39.10 -14.22 13.65
CA MET A 51 -37.78 -14.75 13.93
C MET A 51 -37.62 -15.26 15.37
N ASP A 52 -38.39 -14.76 16.32
CA ASP A 52 -38.30 -15.14 17.74
C ASP A 52 -38.96 -16.48 18.02
N LYS A 53 -40.05 -16.77 17.30
CA LYS A 53 -40.79 -18.04 17.37
C LYS A 53 -40.25 -19.07 16.36
N GLY A 54 -39.46 -18.61 15.38
CA GLY A 54 -38.98 -19.47 14.31
C GLY A 54 -40.10 -19.88 13.36
N ASP A 55 -41.04 -18.99 13.04
CA ASP A 55 -42.20 -19.31 12.21
C ASP A 55 -42.39 -18.33 11.05
N ILE A 56 -42.91 -18.85 9.93
CA ILE A 56 -43.26 -18.07 8.74
C ILE A 56 -44.70 -18.38 8.38
N GLU A 57 -45.50 -17.35 8.35
CA GLU A 57 -46.90 -17.44 7.98
C GLU A 57 -47.11 -16.68 6.65
N ILE A 58 -47.81 -17.35 5.73
CA ILE A 58 -48.18 -16.77 4.43
C ILE A 58 -49.68 -16.62 4.39
N TYR A 59 -50.13 -15.40 4.23
CA TYR A 59 -51.52 -15.03 4.15
C TYR A 59 -51.86 -14.73 2.70
N LEU A 60 -52.86 -15.46 2.13
CA LEU A 60 -53.41 -15.16 0.82
C LEU A 60 -54.73 -14.42 1.01
N GLU A 61 -54.85 -13.29 0.37
CA GLU A 61 -56.06 -12.47 0.35
C GLU A 61 -56.84 -12.73 -0.91
N ARG A 62 -58.12 -13.11 -0.76
CA ARG A 62 -59.08 -13.30 -1.86
C ARG A 62 -60.36 -12.59 -1.56
N GLU A 63 -61.02 -12.10 -2.60
CA GLU A 63 -62.31 -11.47 -2.50
C GLU A 63 -63.41 -12.54 -2.57
N VAL A 64 -64.38 -12.49 -1.67
CA VAL A 64 -65.58 -13.38 -1.66
C VAL A 64 -66.52 -12.95 -2.73
N VAL A 65 -66.85 -13.86 -3.67
CA VAL A 65 -67.81 -13.58 -4.80
C VAL A 65 -68.84 -14.70 -4.94
N GLU A 66 -69.94 -14.41 -5.62
CA GLU A 66 -70.98 -15.44 -5.91
C GLU A 66 -70.51 -16.38 -7.03
N GLU A 67 -69.89 -15.83 -8.08
CA GLU A 67 -69.28 -16.59 -9.19
C GLU A 67 -67.78 -16.23 -9.35
N VAL A 68 -66.91 -17.23 -9.27
CA VAL A 68 -65.48 -17.07 -9.36
C VAL A 68 -65.08 -16.90 -10.83
N VAL A 69 -64.59 -15.71 -11.21
CA VAL A 69 -64.01 -15.42 -12.52
C VAL A 69 -62.51 -15.71 -12.54
N ASP A 70 -61.81 -15.33 -11.49
CA ASP A 70 -60.39 -15.60 -11.32
C ASP A 70 -60.15 -16.37 -10.00
N PRO A 71 -59.84 -17.66 -10.08
CA PRO A 71 -59.61 -18.48 -8.88
C PRO A 71 -58.39 -18.05 -8.04
N VAL A 72 -57.56 -17.16 -8.55
CA VAL A 72 -56.38 -16.66 -7.84
C VAL A 72 -56.73 -15.54 -6.86
N THR A 73 -57.59 -14.61 -7.29
CA THR A 73 -57.96 -13.40 -6.54
C THR A 73 -59.32 -13.51 -5.90
N GLN A 74 -60.15 -14.51 -6.27
CA GLN A 74 -61.53 -14.67 -5.85
C GLN A 74 -61.79 -16.05 -5.24
N ILE A 75 -62.81 -16.12 -4.35
CA ILE A 75 -63.29 -17.37 -3.73
C ILE A 75 -64.79 -17.38 -3.67
N ASP A 76 -65.44 -18.54 -3.93
CA ASP A 76 -66.88 -18.71 -3.80
C ASP A 76 -67.28 -18.65 -2.32
N THR A 77 -68.43 -17.97 -2.03
CA THR A 77 -69.03 -17.79 -0.70
C THR A 77 -69.13 -19.12 0.08
N LYS A 78 -69.45 -20.24 -0.62
CA LYS A 78 -69.54 -21.56 0.01
C LYS A 78 -68.21 -22.15 0.40
N GLU A 79 -67.20 -21.88 -0.38
CA GLU A 79 -65.81 -22.33 -0.11
C GLU A 79 -65.16 -21.49 0.98
N ALA A 80 -65.38 -20.18 0.98
CA ALA A 80 -64.99 -19.27 2.01
C ALA A 80 -65.58 -19.67 3.38
N ARG A 81 -66.90 -19.88 3.46
CA ARG A 81 -67.58 -20.34 4.66
C ARG A 81 -67.07 -21.70 5.17
N LYS A 82 -66.76 -22.63 4.25
CA LYS A 82 -66.26 -23.94 4.63
C LYS A 82 -64.84 -23.86 5.23
N LYS A 83 -64.03 -22.91 4.78
CA LYS A 83 -62.63 -22.74 5.21
C LYS A 83 -62.47 -21.84 6.44
N SER A 84 -63.26 -20.76 6.52
CA SER A 84 -63.28 -19.84 7.69
C SER A 84 -64.09 -20.35 8.88
N GLY A 85 -65.12 -21.12 8.61
CA GLY A 85 -66.12 -21.51 9.63
C GLY A 85 -67.08 -20.42 10.00
N GLU A 86 -67.05 -19.26 9.36
CA GLU A 86 -67.89 -18.09 9.59
C GLU A 86 -68.72 -17.75 8.31
N ASP A 87 -69.83 -17.09 8.49
CA ASP A 87 -70.65 -16.60 7.37
C ASP A 87 -69.97 -15.32 6.84
N MET A 88 -69.56 -15.35 5.60
CA MET A 88 -68.89 -14.20 4.92
C MET A 88 -69.84 -13.65 3.84
N GLU A 89 -69.89 -12.33 3.70
CA GLU A 89 -70.70 -11.62 2.68
C GLU A 89 -69.91 -11.41 1.40
N VAL A 90 -70.61 -11.25 0.28
CA VAL A 90 -70.01 -10.96 -1.02
C VAL A 90 -69.29 -9.58 -0.97
N GLY A 91 -68.06 -9.52 -1.35
CA GLY A 91 -67.16 -8.33 -1.29
C GLY A 91 -66.32 -8.26 -0.04
N GLU A 92 -66.40 -9.22 0.90
CA GLU A 92 -65.44 -9.31 2.03
C GLU A 92 -64.11 -9.92 1.60
N GLU A 93 -63.05 -9.54 2.32
CA GLU A 93 -61.72 -10.11 2.13
C GLU A 93 -61.60 -11.40 2.93
N PHE A 94 -61.32 -12.49 2.23
CA PHE A 94 -61.01 -13.80 2.82
C PHE A 94 -59.51 -14.00 2.91
N VAL A 95 -58.99 -14.17 4.12
CA VAL A 95 -57.57 -14.42 4.36
C VAL A 95 -57.35 -15.89 4.66
N GLU A 96 -56.58 -16.57 3.80
CA GLU A 96 -56.21 -17.99 3.94
C GLU A 96 -54.75 -18.14 4.35
N ILE A 97 -54.50 -18.83 5.47
CA ILE A 97 -53.13 -19.19 5.86
C ILE A 97 -52.67 -20.38 5.03
N VAL A 98 -51.62 -20.18 4.27
CA VAL A 98 -51.04 -21.24 3.39
C VAL A 98 -49.85 -21.90 4.06
N PRO A 99 -49.94 -23.22 4.35
CA PRO A 99 -48.82 -23.95 4.92
C PRO A 99 -47.71 -24.10 3.89
N LEU A 100 -46.42 -23.94 4.34
CA LEU A 100 -45.23 -24.04 3.49
C LEU A 100 -45.11 -25.39 2.77
N ASP A 101 -45.62 -26.46 3.35
CA ASP A 101 -45.62 -27.80 2.75
C ASP A 101 -46.43 -27.85 1.44
N SER A 102 -47.40 -26.92 1.26
CA SER A 102 -48.20 -26.79 0.04
C SER A 102 -47.43 -26.33 -1.19
N PHE A 103 -46.26 -25.73 -1.03
CA PHE A 103 -45.44 -25.23 -2.14
C PHE A 103 -44.61 -26.28 -2.85
N GLY A 104 -44.49 -27.49 -2.28
CA GLY A 104 -43.73 -28.58 -2.83
C GLY A 104 -42.22 -28.42 -2.70
N ARG A 105 -41.51 -29.54 -2.65
CA ARG A 105 -40.05 -29.59 -2.35
C ARG A 105 -39.19 -28.76 -3.29
N ARG A 106 -39.53 -28.66 -4.58
CA ARG A 106 -38.70 -27.91 -5.56
C ARG A 106 -38.69 -26.40 -5.30
N LEU A 107 -39.85 -25.82 -4.94
CA LEU A 107 -39.97 -24.40 -4.64
C LEU A 107 -39.24 -24.06 -3.33
N VAL A 108 -39.37 -24.91 -2.31
CA VAL A 108 -38.69 -24.71 -1.02
C VAL A 108 -37.17 -24.78 -1.18
N VAL A 109 -36.64 -25.74 -1.99
CA VAL A 109 -35.22 -25.82 -2.28
C VAL A 109 -34.72 -24.60 -3.06
N SER A 110 -35.50 -24.15 -4.05
CA SER A 110 -35.19 -22.93 -4.81
C SER A 110 -35.17 -21.68 -3.91
N ALA A 111 -36.14 -21.57 -2.98
CA ALA A 111 -36.15 -20.48 -2.01
C ALA A 111 -34.90 -20.48 -1.12
N LYS A 112 -34.53 -21.63 -0.59
CA LYS A 112 -33.29 -21.78 0.22
C LYS A 112 -32.06 -21.41 -0.58
N GLN A 113 -31.96 -21.77 -1.85
CA GLN A 113 -30.85 -21.38 -2.73
C GLN A 113 -30.81 -19.87 -2.97
N ASN A 114 -31.95 -19.24 -3.30
CA ASN A 114 -32.07 -17.80 -3.50
C ASN A 114 -31.70 -17.03 -2.22
N LEU A 115 -32.18 -17.52 -1.06
CA LEU A 115 -31.83 -16.91 0.23
C LEU A 115 -30.33 -16.94 0.48
N ASN A 116 -29.70 -18.11 0.33
CA ASN A 116 -28.24 -18.23 0.49
C ASN A 116 -27.47 -17.32 -0.48
N GLN A 117 -27.98 -17.15 -1.70
CA GLN A 117 -27.38 -16.24 -2.67
C GLN A 117 -27.53 -14.77 -2.21
N ARG A 118 -28.73 -14.38 -1.76
CA ARG A 118 -28.99 -12.99 -1.33
C ARG A 118 -28.19 -12.61 -0.08
N ILE A 119 -28.08 -13.53 0.87
CA ILE A 119 -27.23 -13.36 2.06
C ILE A 119 -25.76 -13.15 1.64
N LYS A 120 -25.25 -13.97 0.72
CA LYS A 120 -23.89 -13.79 0.21
C LYS A 120 -23.68 -12.45 -0.52
N GLU A 121 -24.71 -11.95 -1.21
CA GLU A 121 -24.65 -10.64 -1.85
C GLU A 121 -24.51 -9.53 -0.81
N ILE A 122 -25.30 -9.59 0.26
CA ILE A 122 -25.24 -8.62 1.37
C ILE A 122 -23.90 -8.70 2.11
N GLU A 123 -23.42 -9.90 2.41
CA GLU A 123 -22.08 -10.08 2.99
C GLU A 123 -20.99 -9.43 2.13
N ARG A 124 -21.06 -9.60 0.81
CA ARG A 124 -20.13 -8.98 -0.14
C ARG A 124 -20.23 -7.46 -0.13
N GLU A 125 -21.44 -6.93 -0.10
CA GLU A 125 -21.65 -5.48 -0.03
C GLU A 125 -21.16 -4.90 1.30
N ALA A 126 -21.41 -5.59 2.41
CA ALA A 126 -20.92 -5.18 3.72
C ALA A 126 -19.38 -5.16 3.76
N ILE A 127 -18.72 -6.23 3.28
CA ILE A 127 -17.25 -6.29 3.17
C ILE A 127 -16.74 -5.17 2.26
N PHE A 128 -17.36 -4.97 1.10
CA PHE A 128 -16.96 -3.91 0.18
C PHE A 128 -17.04 -2.52 0.82
N ASN A 129 -18.13 -2.23 1.51
CA ASN A 129 -18.35 -0.94 2.17
C ASN A 129 -17.39 -0.74 3.35
N GLU A 130 -17.18 -1.78 4.19
CA GLU A 130 -16.22 -1.76 5.30
C GLU A 130 -14.82 -1.36 4.83
N TYR A 131 -14.29 -2.08 3.83
CA TYR A 131 -12.95 -1.80 3.35
C TYR A 131 -12.84 -0.57 2.45
N THR A 132 -13.92 -0.16 1.78
CA THR A 132 -13.93 1.11 1.03
C THR A 132 -13.85 2.30 1.99
N THR A 133 -14.54 2.24 3.11
CA THR A 133 -14.45 3.27 4.15
C THR A 133 -13.06 3.27 4.82
N SER A 134 -12.43 2.11 4.92
CA SER A 134 -11.09 1.93 5.50
C SER A 134 -9.96 2.11 4.49
N MET A 135 -10.23 2.62 3.28
CA MET A 135 -9.16 2.91 2.31
C MET A 135 -8.18 3.94 2.88
N GLY A 136 -6.89 3.66 2.75
CA GLY A 136 -5.83 4.47 3.33
C GLY A 136 -5.57 4.22 4.83
N GLU A 137 -6.35 3.37 5.51
CA GLU A 137 -6.13 3.00 6.90
C GLU A 137 -5.29 1.73 7.04
N ILE A 138 -4.58 1.60 8.18
CA ILE A 138 -3.81 0.41 8.49
C ILE A 138 -4.72 -0.70 9.01
N VAL A 139 -4.60 -1.86 8.39
CA VAL A 139 -5.19 -3.12 8.86
C VAL A 139 -4.12 -4.05 9.40
N VAL A 140 -4.47 -4.81 10.43
CA VAL A 140 -3.59 -5.81 11.05
C VAL A 140 -4.20 -7.18 10.82
N GLY A 141 -3.46 -8.07 10.17
CA GLY A 141 -3.94 -9.40 9.87
C GLY A 141 -2.88 -10.47 10.01
N GLU A 142 -3.28 -11.72 9.91
CA GLU A 142 -2.39 -12.88 9.97
C GLU A 142 -2.17 -13.45 8.56
N ILE A 143 -0.93 -13.77 8.21
CA ILE A 143 -0.59 -14.41 6.94
C ILE A 143 -1.12 -15.85 6.94
N TYR A 144 -2.17 -16.06 6.17
CA TYR A 144 -2.81 -17.37 6.03
C TYR A 144 -2.12 -18.26 5.01
N GLN A 145 -1.77 -17.70 3.84
CA GLN A 145 -1.17 -18.45 2.74
C GLN A 145 -0.27 -17.59 1.86
N ILE A 146 0.81 -18.18 1.36
CA ILE A 146 1.69 -17.57 0.35
C ILE A 146 1.54 -18.36 -0.95
N ARG A 147 1.01 -17.72 -1.99
CA ARG A 147 0.79 -18.31 -3.33
C ARG A 147 2.05 -18.22 -4.15
N LYS A 148 2.89 -19.26 -4.13
CA LYS A 148 4.21 -19.27 -4.80
C LYS A 148 4.16 -18.97 -6.31
N GLY A 149 3.10 -19.37 -7.03
CA GLY A 149 2.98 -19.14 -8.48
C GLY A 149 2.80 -17.68 -8.88
N LYS A 150 2.06 -16.91 -8.09
CA LYS A 150 1.77 -15.48 -8.32
C LYS A 150 2.59 -14.56 -7.41
N GLY A 151 3.25 -15.09 -6.39
CA GLY A 151 3.93 -14.31 -5.37
C GLY A 151 2.98 -13.50 -4.47
N GLU A 152 1.69 -13.80 -4.48
CA GLU A 152 0.67 -13.14 -3.67
C GLU A 152 0.66 -13.71 -2.25
N ILE A 153 0.45 -12.85 -1.27
CA ILE A 153 0.27 -13.23 0.13
C ILE A 153 -1.19 -12.97 0.51
N LEU A 154 -1.83 -13.99 1.07
CA LEU A 154 -3.17 -13.90 1.60
C LEU A 154 -3.11 -13.64 3.10
N VAL A 155 -3.79 -12.60 3.52
CA VAL A 155 -3.85 -12.13 4.90
C VAL A 155 -5.29 -12.21 5.38
N ILE A 156 -5.52 -12.76 6.57
CA ILE A 156 -6.84 -12.80 7.20
C ILE A 156 -6.95 -11.65 8.19
N HIS A 157 -7.95 -10.80 7.96
CA HIS A 157 -8.36 -9.73 8.84
C HIS A 157 -9.88 -9.80 9.04
N ASN A 158 -10.36 -9.82 10.29
CA ASN A 158 -11.79 -9.91 10.60
C ASN A 158 -12.54 -11.01 9.84
N LYS A 159 -11.93 -12.20 9.69
CA LYS A 159 -12.44 -13.33 8.89
C LYS A 159 -12.49 -13.09 7.36
N ASN A 160 -12.08 -11.94 6.88
CA ASN A 160 -12.01 -11.60 5.46
C ASN A 160 -10.61 -11.85 4.91
N GLU A 161 -10.54 -12.31 3.66
CA GLU A 161 -9.28 -12.54 2.95
C GLU A 161 -8.85 -11.25 2.24
N LEU A 162 -7.67 -10.73 2.61
CA LEU A 162 -7.02 -9.60 1.96
C LEU A 162 -5.84 -10.11 1.14
N ILE A 163 -5.50 -9.41 0.07
CA ILE A 163 -4.43 -9.78 -0.85
C ILE A 163 -3.31 -8.75 -0.78
N LEU A 164 -2.09 -9.21 -0.51
CA LEU A 164 -0.86 -8.44 -0.65
C LEU A 164 -0.11 -8.92 -1.90
N PRO A 165 -0.29 -8.25 -3.07
CA PRO A 165 0.38 -8.62 -4.32
C PRO A 165 1.89 -8.42 -4.21
N ARG A 166 2.66 -9.07 -5.07
CA ARG A 166 4.13 -8.96 -5.07
C ARG A 166 4.62 -7.52 -5.26
N SER A 167 3.95 -6.72 -6.06
CA SER A 167 4.26 -5.30 -6.28
C SER A 167 4.09 -4.43 -5.03
N GLU A 168 3.25 -4.88 -4.08
CA GLU A 168 2.95 -4.16 -2.85
C GLU A 168 3.71 -4.70 -1.64
N GLN A 169 4.64 -5.65 -1.86
CA GLN A 169 5.51 -6.22 -0.83
C GLN A 169 6.84 -5.50 -0.82
N ILE A 170 7.39 -5.25 0.37
CA ILE A 170 8.75 -4.74 0.52
C ILE A 170 9.72 -5.89 0.21
N TYR A 171 10.57 -5.74 -0.79
CA TYR A 171 11.42 -6.80 -1.35
C TYR A 171 12.43 -7.40 -0.35
N LYS A 172 12.78 -6.66 0.70
CA LYS A 172 13.68 -7.13 1.77
C LYS A 172 12.97 -7.94 2.85
N GLU A 173 11.65 -7.88 2.91
CA GLU A 173 10.88 -8.58 3.94
C GLU A 173 10.71 -10.05 3.62
N ARG A 174 10.76 -10.86 4.67
CA ARG A 174 10.52 -12.30 4.58
C ARG A 174 9.24 -12.65 5.32
N TYR A 175 8.24 -13.05 4.57
CA TYR A 175 6.93 -13.38 5.08
C TYR A 175 6.79 -14.88 5.33
N LYS A 176 6.19 -15.24 6.46
CA LYS A 176 5.89 -16.62 6.82
C LYS A 176 4.42 -16.78 7.16
N LYS A 177 3.88 -17.98 6.92
CA LYS A 177 2.52 -18.30 7.36
C LYS A 177 2.46 -18.24 8.89
N GLY A 178 1.41 -17.58 9.41
CA GLY A 178 1.20 -17.36 10.85
C GLY A 178 1.80 -16.05 11.38
N ASP A 179 2.60 -15.33 10.57
CA ASP A 179 3.11 -14.02 10.99
C ASP A 179 1.98 -12.99 10.96
N THR A 180 1.99 -12.08 11.93
CA THR A 180 1.12 -10.90 11.93
C THR A 180 1.75 -9.81 11.07
N ILE A 181 0.95 -9.20 10.20
CA ILE A 181 1.37 -8.15 9.30
C ILE A 181 0.47 -6.92 9.40
N ARG A 182 1.08 -5.75 9.33
CA ARG A 182 0.40 -4.46 9.16
C ARG A 182 0.53 -4.01 7.72
N ALA A 183 -0.53 -3.50 7.14
CA ALA A 183 -0.53 -2.93 5.79
C ALA A 183 -1.65 -1.93 5.63
N VAL A 184 -1.52 -1.01 4.68
CA VAL A 184 -2.59 -0.07 4.35
C VAL A 184 -3.56 -0.70 3.35
N VAL A 185 -4.85 -0.43 3.47
CA VAL A 185 -5.84 -0.78 2.43
C VAL A 185 -5.65 0.17 1.26
N LYS A 186 -5.15 -0.36 0.14
CA LYS A 186 -4.83 0.43 -1.05
C LYS A 186 -6.01 0.53 -2.01
N GLU A 187 -6.67 -0.59 -2.26
CA GLU A 187 -7.73 -0.67 -3.26
C GLU A 187 -8.74 -1.76 -2.92
N VAL A 188 -10.01 -1.50 -3.22
CA VAL A 188 -11.09 -2.48 -3.08
C VAL A 188 -11.78 -2.64 -4.43
N ARG A 189 -11.79 -3.85 -4.97
CA ARG A 189 -12.40 -4.17 -6.27
C ARG A 189 -13.62 -5.05 -6.10
N LYS A 190 -14.74 -4.67 -6.73
CA LYS A 190 -15.90 -5.55 -6.88
C LYS A 190 -15.58 -6.63 -7.94
N GLY A 191 -15.78 -7.89 -7.59
CA GLY A 191 -15.63 -9.03 -8.49
C GLY A 191 -16.92 -9.82 -8.63
N ALA A 192 -16.94 -10.85 -9.49
CA ALA A 192 -18.04 -11.80 -9.59
C ALA A 192 -18.20 -12.66 -8.31
N GLY A 193 -17.16 -12.72 -7.48
CA GLY A 193 -17.11 -13.39 -6.17
C GLY A 193 -17.11 -12.40 -5.02
N ASN A 194 -16.35 -12.73 -3.96
CA ASN A 194 -16.12 -11.80 -2.87
C ASN A 194 -15.32 -10.58 -3.36
N PRO A 195 -15.50 -9.40 -2.74
CA PRO A 195 -14.66 -8.24 -3.03
C PRO A 195 -13.18 -8.61 -2.86
N VAL A 196 -12.36 -8.09 -3.76
CA VAL A 196 -10.90 -8.23 -3.69
C VAL A 196 -10.35 -6.99 -3.01
N VAL A 197 -9.84 -7.16 -1.80
CA VAL A 197 -9.21 -6.08 -1.03
C VAL A 197 -7.71 -6.20 -1.19
N ILE A 198 -7.09 -5.19 -1.77
CA ILE A 198 -5.65 -5.12 -1.99
C ILE A 198 -5.05 -4.26 -0.88
N ILE A 199 -4.08 -4.83 -0.18
CA ILE A 199 -3.30 -4.15 0.84
C ILE A 199 -1.87 -3.90 0.37
N SER A 200 -1.23 -2.87 0.90
CA SER A 200 0.10 -2.43 0.51
C SER A 200 1.00 -2.13 1.71
N ARG A 201 2.28 -2.49 1.58
CA ARG A 201 3.37 -2.06 2.47
C ARG A 201 4.33 -1.10 1.76
N THR A 202 4.21 -0.98 0.43
CA THR A 202 5.05 -0.10 -0.39
C THR A 202 4.46 1.30 -0.55
N ASP A 203 3.17 1.46 -0.35
CA ASP A 203 2.47 2.74 -0.50
C ASP A 203 2.96 3.78 0.50
N SER A 204 3.04 5.05 0.07
CA SER A 204 3.41 6.18 0.92
C SER A 204 2.40 6.43 2.03
N GLN A 205 1.12 6.10 1.80
CA GLN A 205 0.07 6.16 2.82
C GLN A 205 0.38 5.27 4.02
N PHE A 206 0.99 4.09 3.79
CA PHE A 206 1.41 3.20 4.88
C PHE A 206 2.41 3.89 5.81
N LEU A 207 3.42 4.56 5.23
CA LEU A 207 4.39 5.32 6.02
C LEU A 207 3.72 6.49 6.75
N MET A 208 2.83 7.23 6.09
CA MET A 208 2.09 8.35 6.69
C MET A 208 1.29 7.89 7.92
N ARG A 209 0.54 6.78 7.80
CA ARG A 209 -0.23 6.24 8.93
C ARG A 209 0.64 5.72 10.07
N LEU A 210 1.83 5.19 9.78
CA LEU A 210 2.78 4.81 10.83
C LEU A 210 3.26 6.04 11.62
N PHE A 211 3.49 7.17 10.92
CA PHE A 211 3.82 8.43 11.59
C PHE A 211 2.69 8.92 12.49
N GLU A 212 1.44 8.86 12.03
CA GLU A 212 0.27 9.24 12.83
C GLU A 212 0.09 8.38 14.09
N ILE A 213 0.39 7.09 14.01
CA ILE A 213 0.31 6.17 15.16
C ILE A 213 1.41 6.43 16.19
N GLU A 214 2.63 6.70 15.73
CA GLU A 214 3.79 6.83 16.63
C GLU A 214 4.01 8.25 17.15
N ILE A 215 3.43 9.27 16.50
CA ILE A 215 3.67 10.70 16.78
C ILE A 215 2.35 11.39 17.10
N PRO A 216 2.04 11.58 18.38
CA PRO A 216 0.80 12.23 18.81
C PRO A 216 0.59 13.62 18.22
N GLU A 217 1.66 14.39 18.04
CA GLU A 217 1.62 15.75 17.48
C GLU A 217 1.16 15.76 16.01
N ILE A 218 1.37 14.66 15.27
CA ILE A 218 0.82 14.48 13.92
C ILE A 218 -0.65 14.07 14.00
N TYR A 219 -0.98 13.13 14.88
CA TYR A 219 -2.36 12.69 15.10
C TYR A 219 -3.28 13.87 15.52
N ASP A 220 -2.78 14.74 16.39
CA ASP A 220 -3.49 15.92 16.88
C ASP A 220 -3.52 17.06 15.86
N GLY A 221 -2.87 16.92 14.70
CA GLY A 221 -2.82 17.94 13.64
C GLY A 221 -1.94 19.13 13.94
N ILE A 222 -1.09 19.09 14.99
CA ILE A 222 -0.12 20.15 15.31
C ILE A 222 1.03 20.12 14.31
N ILE A 223 1.44 18.93 13.90
CA ILE A 223 2.44 18.71 12.85
C ILE A 223 1.76 18.07 11.65
N GLU A 224 1.99 18.65 10.48
CA GLU A 224 1.46 18.17 9.21
C GLU A 224 2.57 17.55 8.36
N ILE A 225 2.32 16.38 7.78
CA ILE A 225 3.19 15.78 6.76
C ILE A 225 2.80 16.39 5.41
N LYS A 226 3.71 17.19 4.82
CA LYS A 226 3.47 17.87 3.54
C LYS A 226 3.72 16.98 2.32
N ALA A 227 4.78 16.20 2.34
CA ALA A 227 5.14 15.29 1.25
C ALA A 227 5.96 14.11 1.75
N ILE A 228 5.84 12.98 1.04
CA ILE A 228 6.61 11.77 1.28
C ILE A 228 7.19 11.31 -0.07
N ALA A 229 8.51 11.16 -0.13
CA ALA A 229 9.21 10.48 -1.22
C ALA A 229 9.82 9.20 -0.67
N ARG A 230 9.47 8.04 -1.24
CA ARG A 230 9.82 6.73 -0.67
C ARG A 230 10.33 5.78 -1.75
N GLU A 231 11.37 5.04 -1.42
CA GLU A 231 11.81 3.81 -2.07
C GLU A 231 11.65 2.68 -1.07
N PRO A 232 10.57 1.89 -1.20
CA PRO A 232 10.16 0.94 -0.17
C PRO A 232 11.24 -0.07 0.18
N GLY A 233 11.55 -0.18 1.49
CA GLY A 233 12.59 -1.06 2.02
C GLY A 233 14.01 -0.51 1.96
N ASP A 234 14.24 0.65 1.35
CA ASP A 234 15.56 1.28 1.28
C ASP A 234 15.63 2.61 2.03
N ARG A 235 14.95 3.61 1.51
CA ARG A 235 14.97 4.95 2.10
C ARG A 235 13.71 5.73 1.81
N ALA A 236 13.32 6.59 2.75
CA ALA A 236 12.25 7.56 2.58
C ALA A 236 12.69 8.94 3.06
N LYS A 237 12.16 9.98 2.43
CA LYS A 237 12.24 11.37 2.89
C LYS A 237 10.84 11.86 3.19
N VAL A 238 10.64 12.43 4.37
CA VAL A 238 9.34 12.91 4.85
C VAL A 238 9.48 14.37 5.21
N SER A 239 8.72 15.25 4.56
CA SER A 239 8.69 16.67 4.89
C SER A 239 7.54 16.98 5.84
N VAL A 240 7.87 17.68 6.93
CA VAL A 240 6.95 18.00 8.01
C VAL A 240 6.90 19.50 8.27
N LEU A 241 5.73 19.99 8.64
CA LEU A 241 5.49 21.38 9.02
C LEU A 241 4.81 21.40 10.39
N SER A 242 5.33 22.21 11.33
CA SER A 242 4.61 22.51 12.57
C SER A 242 3.73 23.74 12.38
N HIS A 243 2.48 23.68 12.86
CA HIS A 243 1.57 24.81 12.94
C HIS A 243 1.74 25.62 14.25
N ASP A 244 2.56 25.12 15.19
CA ASP A 244 2.96 25.83 16.42
C ASP A 244 4.46 26.12 16.36
N ASP A 245 4.84 27.40 16.29
CA ASP A 245 6.24 27.87 16.22
C ASP A 245 7.11 27.42 17.41
N ARG A 246 6.49 27.01 18.51
CA ARG A 246 7.19 26.53 19.71
C ARG A 246 7.58 25.08 19.63
N ILE A 247 7.06 24.33 18.63
CA ILE A 247 7.29 22.92 18.47
C ILE A 247 8.21 22.67 17.27
N ASP A 248 9.37 22.07 17.54
CA ASP A 248 10.26 21.58 16.49
C ASP A 248 9.65 20.33 15.84
N ALA A 249 9.18 20.48 14.61
CA ALA A 249 8.52 19.39 13.88
C ALA A 249 9.43 18.17 13.68
N VAL A 250 10.70 18.37 13.35
CA VAL A 250 11.66 17.28 13.14
C VAL A 250 12.00 16.61 14.47
N GLY A 251 12.29 17.42 15.50
CA GLY A 251 12.60 16.90 16.84
C GLY A 251 11.47 16.07 17.44
N ALA A 252 10.21 16.49 17.26
CA ALA A 252 9.02 15.77 17.72
C ALA A 252 8.86 14.45 16.97
N CYS A 253 9.08 14.43 15.64
CA CYS A 253 8.99 13.21 14.85
C CYS A 253 10.11 12.22 15.16
N VAL A 254 11.32 12.68 15.38
CA VAL A 254 12.47 11.83 15.73
C VAL A 254 12.32 11.30 17.16
N GLY A 255 11.89 12.16 18.07
CA GLY A 255 11.76 11.87 19.49
C GLY A 255 13.10 11.80 20.22
N MET A 256 13.06 11.70 21.56
CA MET A 256 14.29 11.63 22.38
C MET A 256 15.14 10.42 21.95
N LYS A 257 16.40 10.68 21.58
CA LYS A 257 17.35 9.65 21.09
C LYS A 257 16.82 8.81 19.92
N GLY A 258 15.86 9.34 19.15
CA GLY A 258 15.32 8.67 17.97
C GLY A 258 14.31 7.55 18.27
N VAL A 259 13.76 7.46 19.48
CA VAL A 259 12.88 6.32 19.86
C VAL A 259 11.68 6.20 18.95
N ARG A 260 10.99 7.32 18.63
CA ARG A 260 9.78 7.32 17.78
C ARG A 260 10.11 6.90 16.35
N ILE A 261 11.09 7.55 15.72
CA ILE A 261 11.45 7.21 14.35
C ILE A 261 11.99 5.78 14.22
N HIS A 262 12.72 5.27 15.23
CA HIS A 262 13.21 3.89 15.22
C HIS A 262 12.07 2.86 15.33
N ALA A 263 10.94 3.18 15.95
CA ALA A 263 9.77 2.30 15.97
C ALA A 263 9.23 2.11 14.55
N ILE A 264 9.11 3.20 13.79
CA ILE A 264 8.68 3.17 12.37
C ILE A 264 9.70 2.45 11.49
N VAL A 265 10.99 2.77 11.63
CA VAL A 265 12.09 2.12 10.90
C VAL A 265 12.08 0.61 11.12
N ARG A 266 11.82 0.16 12.35
CA ARG A 266 11.74 -1.27 12.70
C ARG A 266 10.55 -1.95 12.03
N GLU A 267 9.38 -1.31 12.02
CA GLU A 267 8.18 -1.83 11.33
C GLU A 267 8.45 -2.01 9.83
N LEU A 268 9.24 -1.13 9.20
CA LEU A 268 9.59 -1.15 7.79
C LEU A 268 10.87 -1.94 7.47
N ASN A 269 11.26 -2.88 8.33
CA ASN A 269 12.42 -3.74 8.14
C ASN A 269 13.73 -2.98 7.87
N ASN A 270 13.99 -1.94 8.67
CA ASN A 270 15.15 -1.05 8.63
C ASN A 270 15.23 -0.16 7.36
N GLU A 271 14.09 0.30 6.86
CA GLU A 271 14.03 1.38 5.89
C GLU A 271 14.52 2.69 6.53
N ASN A 272 15.53 3.35 5.95
CA ASN A 272 16.05 4.61 6.47
C ASN A 272 15.05 5.75 6.23
N ILE A 273 14.79 6.57 7.24
CA ILE A 273 13.83 7.66 7.14
C ILE A 273 14.49 8.99 7.48
N ASP A 274 14.53 9.90 6.52
CA ASP A 274 14.98 11.28 6.70
C ASP A 274 13.76 12.19 6.92
N VAL A 275 13.67 12.81 8.07
CA VAL A 275 12.63 13.80 8.39
C VAL A 275 13.19 15.20 8.14
N ILE A 276 12.45 16.02 7.37
CA ILE A 276 12.89 17.30 6.84
C ILE A 276 11.86 18.36 7.14
N ASN A 277 12.29 19.51 7.69
CA ASN A 277 11.41 20.66 7.84
C ASN A 277 11.03 21.22 6.47
N TRP A 278 9.71 21.23 6.20
CA TRP A 278 9.15 21.85 5.01
C TRP A 278 9.38 23.36 5.00
N SER A 279 9.39 23.98 3.84
CA SER A 279 9.47 25.41 3.66
C SER A 279 8.72 25.83 2.39
N ASP A 280 8.04 26.98 2.44
CA ASP A 280 7.42 27.61 1.26
C ASP A 280 8.47 28.09 0.26
N ASP A 281 9.68 28.44 0.76
CA ASP A 281 10.81 28.78 -0.10
C ASP A 281 11.41 27.51 -0.69
N SER A 282 11.27 27.37 -2.01
CA SER A 282 11.77 26.21 -2.76
C SER A 282 13.28 26.03 -2.63
N MET A 283 14.06 27.12 -2.56
CA MET A 283 15.52 27.04 -2.41
C MET A 283 15.90 26.42 -1.06
N VAL A 284 15.23 26.90 0.01
CA VAL A 284 15.43 26.37 1.35
C VAL A 284 14.97 24.90 1.44
N PHE A 285 13.85 24.59 0.80
CA PHE A 285 13.32 23.22 0.82
C PHE A 285 14.21 22.23 0.05
N ILE A 286 14.72 22.60 -1.12
CA ILE A 286 15.68 21.81 -1.89
C ILE A 286 16.97 21.63 -1.07
N THR A 287 17.49 22.71 -0.47
CA THR A 287 18.69 22.62 0.37
C THR A 287 18.53 21.61 1.50
N ARG A 288 17.41 21.66 2.22
CA ARG A 288 17.10 20.70 3.29
C ARG A 288 16.90 19.28 2.77
N SER A 289 16.31 19.13 1.58
CA SER A 289 16.00 17.81 1.01
C SER A 289 17.25 17.07 0.53
N LEU A 290 18.31 17.77 0.14
CA LEU A 290 19.59 17.21 -0.27
C LEU A 290 20.57 16.92 0.90
N ALA A 291 20.17 17.27 2.14
CA ALA A 291 20.97 16.92 3.30
C ALA A 291 21.35 15.43 3.28
N PRO A 292 22.58 15.06 3.71
CA PRO A 292 23.58 15.85 4.44
C PRO A 292 24.55 16.70 3.56
N ALA A 293 24.37 16.71 2.23
CA ALA A 293 25.24 17.48 1.34
C ALA A 293 25.11 18.99 1.60
N LYS A 294 26.23 19.70 1.53
CA LYS A 294 26.27 21.17 1.63
C LYS A 294 26.26 21.74 0.23
N LEU A 295 25.29 22.57 -0.06
CA LEU A 295 25.12 23.21 -1.35
C LEU A 295 25.79 24.59 -1.34
N LYS A 296 26.30 25.04 -2.48
CA LYS A 296 26.88 26.37 -2.66
C LYS A 296 25.89 27.34 -3.29
N GLU A 297 25.33 26.97 -4.39
CA GLU A 297 24.41 27.78 -5.17
C GLU A 297 23.24 26.94 -5.66
N ILE A 298 22.07 27.58 -5.81
CA ILE A 298 20.88 26.96 -6.39
C ILE A 298 20.28 27.97 -7.36
N GLN A 299 20.16 27.58 -8.61
CA GLN A 299 19.46 28.31 -9.64
C GLN A 299 18.14 27.62 -9.93
N LEU A 300 17.02 28.33 -9.72
CA LEU A 300 15.67 27.77 -9.87
C LEU A 300 15.00 28.27 -11.13
N ASP A 301 14.61 27.37 -11.98
CA ASP A 301 13.61 27.60 -13.01
C ASP A 301 12.23 27.14 -12.49
N LYS A 302 11.43 28.12 -12.06
CA LYS A 302 10.09 27.87 -11.50
C LYS A 302 9.07 27.48 -12.57
N GLU A 303 9.27 27.90 -13.79
CA GLU A 303 8.36 27.63 -14.91
C GLU A 303 8.46 26.15 -15.35
N ASN A 304 9.69 25.66 -15.52
CA ASN A 304 9.97 24.30 -15.90
C ASN A 304 10.15 23.36 -14.73
N LYS A 305 10.09 23.86 -13.47
CA LYS A 305 10.37 23.12 -12.24
C LYS A 305 11.73 22.43 -12.24
N LYS A 306 12.75 23.11 -12.78
CA LYS A 306 14.14 22.65 -12.77
C LYS A 306 14.94 23.38 -11.69
N ALA A 307 15.90 22.69 -11.09
CA ALA A 307 16.80 23.26 -10.09
C ALA A 307 18.23 22.83 -10.38
N ASN A 308 19.07 23.76 -10.83
CA ASN A 308 20.50 23.56 -10.98
C ASN A 308 21.19 23.85 -9.64
N VAL A 309 21.82 22.83 -9.09
CA VAL A 309 22.40 22.88 -7.74
C VAL A 309 23.89 22.70 -7.82
N THR A 310 24.65 23.77 -7.55
CA THR A 310 26.13 23.71 -7.51
C THR A 310 26.60 23.17 -6.17
N VAL A 311 27.42 22.13 -6.22
CA VAL A 311 28.01 21.47 -5.05
C VAL A 311 29.54 21.41 -5.14
N ALA A 312 30.22 21.51 -3.99
CA ALA A 312 31.67 21.32 -3.96
C ALA A 312 32.02 19.87 -4.34
N ALA A 313 33.17 19.66 -4.94
CA ALA A 313 33.62 18.34 -5.44
C ALA A 313 33.55 17.22 -4.39
N ASP A 314 33.86 17.53 -3.12
CA ASP A 314 33.77 16.61 -1.98
C ASP A 314 32.35 16.29 -1.54
N GLN A 315 31.36 17.11 -1.93
CA GLN A 315 29.95 16.96 -1.57
C GLN A 315 29.11 16.25 -2.64
N VAL A 316 29.62 16.12 -3.88
CA VAL A 316 28.90 15.51 -5.01
C VAL A 316 28.39 14.11 -4.65
N SER A 317 29.25 13.23 -4.15
CA SER A 317 28.88 11.86 -3.78
C SER A 317 27.82 11.83 -2.67
N LEU A 318 27.79 12.80 -1.76
CA LEU A 318 26.75 12.92 -0.72
C LEU A 318 25.44 13.43 -1.29
N ALA A 319 25.50 14.39 -2.23
CA ALA A 319 24.32 14.94 -2.89
C ALA A 319 23.62 13.90 -3.76
N ILE A 320 24.38 13.16 -4.56
CA ILE A 320 23.88 12.06 -5.38
C ILE A 320 23.37 10.93 -4.48
N GLY A 321 24.18 10.51 -3.50
CA GLY A 321 23.91 9.37 -2.65
C GLY A 321 24.13 8.03 -3.38
N LYS A 322 23.92 6.93 -2.67
CA LYS A 322 24.08 5.58 -3.24
C LYS A 322 23.09 5.38 -4.40
N ASN A 323 23.58 5.06 -5.59
CA ASN A 323 22.77 4.83 -6.80
C ASN A 323 21.80 6.01 -7.11
N GLY A 324 22.24 7.25 -6.94
CA GLY A 324 21.40 8.42 -7.19
C GLY A 324 20.20 8.58 -6.24
N GLN A 325 20.14 7.80 -5.18
CA GLN A 325 18.94 7.73 -4.31
C GLN A 325 18.63 9.06 -3.60
N ASN A 326 19.68 9.80 -3.15
CA ASN A 326 19.47 11.02 -2.41
C ASN A 326 18.85 12.13 -3.29
N VAL A 327 19.43 12.37 -4.47
CA VAL A 327 18.91 13.36 -5.44
C VAL A 327 17.53 12.94 -5.97
N ARG A 328 17.33 11.67 -6.34
CA ARG A 328 16.05 11.17 -6.84
C ARG A 328 14.91 11.30 -5.81
N LEU A 329 15.17 11.01 -4.54
CA LEU A 329 14.19 11.23 -3.47
C LEU A 329 13.95 12.71 -3.20
N ALA A 330 14.99 13.54 -3.26
CA ALA A 330 14.86 14.99 -3.12
C ALA A 330 14.02 15.58 -4.26
N SER A 331 14.25 15.19 -5.50
CA SER A 331 13.46 15.60 -6.67
C SER A 331 11.98 15.20 -6.51
N LYS A 332 11.69 13.96 -6.12
CA LYS A 332 10.32 13.50 -5.85
C LYS A 332 9.65 14.24 -4.71
N LEU A 333 10.40 14.57 -3.64
CA LEU A 333 9.88 15.25 -2.47
C LEU A 333 9.52 16.70 -2.75
N THR A 334 10.42 17.41 -3.49
CA THR A 334 10.28 18.84 -3.77
C THR A 334 9.44 19.12 -5.02
N GLY A 335 9.30 18.15 -5.91
CA GLY A 335 8.64 18.28 -7.19
C GLY A 335 9.45 19.09 -8.23
N TYR A 336 10.75 19.26 -7.99
CA TYR A 336 11.70 19.86 -8.93
C TYR A 336 12.60 18.77 -9.51
N ASP A 337 12.93 18.90 -10.78
CA ASP A 337 14.01 18.13 -11.40
C ASP A 337 15.34 18.75 -10.96
N ILE A 338 16.11 18.03 -10.15
CA ILE A 338 17.33 18.54 -9.52
C ILE A 338 18.52 18.02 -10.30
N GLN A 339 19.24 18.94 -10.95
CA GLN A 339 20.52 18.70 -11.63
C GLN A 339 21.66 19.16 -10.72
N LEU A 340 22.66 18.29 -10.53
CA LEU A 340 23.81 18.57 -9.68
C LEU A 340 25.00 19.01 -10.54
N ILE A 341 25.50 20.22 -10.30
CA ILE A 341 26.67 20.78 -10.99
C ILE A 341 27.85 20.80 -10.01
N LYS A 342 28.98 20.27 -10.43
CA LYS A 342 30.20 20.24 -9.64
C LYS A 342 30.90 21.61 -9.71
N GLU A 343 31.27 22.18 -8.56
CA GLU A 343 32.06 23.42 -8.53
C GLU A 343 33.41 23.27 -9.17
N GLY A 344 33.77 24.16 -10.11
CA GLY A 344 35.04 24.17 -10.83
C GLY A 344 35.20 23.03 -11.81
N GLY A 345 34.17 22.27 -12.07
CA GLY A 345 34.04 21.43 -13.25
C GLY A 345 33.48 22.28 -14.37
N GLU A 346 34.09 22.25 -15.51
CA GLU A 346 33.44 22.48 -16.78
C GLU A 346 32.11 21.76 -16.76
N GLU A 347 31.05 22.36 -17.31
CA GLU A 347 29.75 21.75 -17.51
C GLU A 347 29.96 20.26 -17.75
N GLU A 348 29.36 19.37 -16.95
CA GLU A 348 29.48 17.94 -17.26
C GLU A 348 28.99 17.82 -18.69
N GLU A 349 29.92 17.56 -19.58
CA GLU A 349 29.66 17.29 -20.97
C GLU A 349 28.49 16.35 -21.04
N TYR A 350 27.50 16.72 -21.80
CA TYR A 350 26.30 15.95 -22.06
C TYR A 350 26.76 14.58 -22.52
N ASP A 351 26.65 13.60 -21.61
CA ASP A 351 27.17 12.27 -21.88
C ASP A 351 26.16 11.56 -22.76
N MET A 352 26.35 11.66 -24.08
CA MET A 352 25.46 11.04 -25.06
C MET A 352 25.57 9.51 -24.93
N ASP A 353 24.41 8.87 -24.89
CA ASP A 353 24.33 7.41 -24.90
C ASP A 353 24.86 6.88 -26.25
N LEU A 354 25.75 5.92 -26.23
CA LEU A 354 26.29 5.31 -27.44
C LEU A 354 25.19 4.73 -28.36
N SER A 355 24.00 4.47 -27.79
CA SER A 355 22.85 4.00 -28.56
C SER A 355 22.31 5.00 -29.58
N GLU A 356 22.58 6.29 -29.41
CA GLU A 356 22.17 7.34 -30.36
C GLU A 356 22.96 7.26 -31.68
N PHE A 357 24.19 6.78 -31.60
CA PHE A 357 25.05 6.55 -32.76
C PHE A 357 24.96 5.14 -33.35
N ARG A 358 23.96 4.38 -33.00
CA ARG A 358 23.80 2.99 -33.43
C ARG A 358 23.64 2.84 -34.94
N GLU A 359 22.97 3.80 -35.61
CA GLU A 359 22.79 3.77 -37.05
C GLU A 359 24.10 4.06 -37.80
N GLU A 360 24.93 4.98 -37.30
CA GLU A 360 26.23 5.36 -37.87
C GLU A 360 27.29 4.28 -37.60
N LEU A 361 27.32 3.72 -36.38
CA LEU A 361 28.27 2.67 -36.00
C LEU A 361 27.92 1.31 -36.62
N GLY A 362 26.63 1.08 -36.90
CA GLY A 362 26.10 -0.21 -37.28
C GLY A 362 26.00 -1.20 -36.15
N ASP A 363 24.98 -2.07 -36.18
CA ASP A 363 24.62 -3.02 -35.12
C ASP A 363 25.81 -3.86 -34.61
N VAL A 364 26.68 -4.30 -35.49
CA VAL A 364 27.82 -5.17 -35.12
C VAL A 364 28.88 -4.44 -34.28
N MET A 365 29.16 -3.18 -34.63
CA MET A 365 30.11 -2.35 -33.90
C MET A 365 29.54 -1.89 -32.57
N PHE A 366 28.29 -1.40 -32.59
CA PHE A 366 27.58 -1.01 -31.39
C PHE A 366 27.61 -2.12 -30.32
N HIS A 367 27.23 -3.37 -30.66
CA HIS A 367 27.23 -4.48 -29.71
C HIS A 367 28.64 -4.82 -29.19
N LYS A 368 29.68 -4.65 -29.99
CA LYS A 368 31.04 -4.88 -29.53
C LYS A 368 31.48 -3.89 -28.45
N PHE A 369 31.15 -2.60 -28.60
CA PHE A 369 31.42 -1.60 -27.58
C PHE A 369 30.58 -1.86 -26.32
N PHE A 370 29.29 -2.13 -26.50
CA PHE A 370 28.36 -2.37 -25.41
C PHE A 370 28.70 -3.63 -24.58
N ASP A 371 29.09 -4.73 -25.24
CA ASP A 371 29.47 -5.99 -24.60
C ASP A 371 30.73 -5.85 -23.75
N GLU A 372 31.64 -4.92 -24.11
CA GLU A 372 32.86 -4.61 -23.34
C GLU A 372 32.67 -3.49 -22.30
N GLY A 373 31.42 -2.96 -22.18
CA GLY A 373 31.05 -2.04 -21.11
C GLY A 373 31.16 -0.56 -21.46
N TYR A 374 31.28 -0.20 -22.70
CA TYR A 374 31.22 1.19 -23.18
C TYR A 374 29.76 1.56 -23.43
N GLU A 375 29.16 2.31 -22.51
CA GLU A 375 27.74 2.68 -22.58
C GLU A 375 27.53 4.08 -23.14
N THR A 376 28.56 4.97 -23.01
CA THR A 376 28.47 6.37 -23.40
C THR A 376 29.53 6.73 -24.44
N VAL A 377 29.30 7.84 -25.14
CA VAL A 377 30.23 8.35 -26.16
C VAL A 377 31.55 8.77 -25.51
N HIS A 378 31.52 9.34 -24.29
CA HIS A 378 32.70 9.74 -23.54
C HIS A 378 33.52 8.54 -23.11
N ASP A 379 32.91 7.41 -22.73
CA ASP A 379 33.63 6.18 -22.40
C ASP A 379 34.58 5.73 -23.55
N VAL A 380 34.09 5.91 -24.79
CA VAL A 380 34.85 5.55 -25.98
C VAL A 380 35.91 6.58 -26.31
N ILE A 381 35.62 7.88 -26.23
CA ILE A 381 36.52 8.98 -26.59
C ILE A 381 37.69 9.12 -25.59
N ASP A 382 37.43 8.91 -24.32
CA ASP A 382 38.41 9.03 -23.23
C ASP A 382 39.34 7.80 -23.15
N THR A 383 38.93 6.68 -23.73
CA THR A 383 39.76 5.49 -23.82
C THR A 383 40.78 5.63 -24.94
N SER A 384 42.04 5.30 -24.68
CA SER A 384 43.11 5.39 -25.68
C SER A 384 42.85 4.45 -26.87
N VAL A 385 43.11 4.92 -28.08
CA VAL A 385 42.93 4.11 -29.32
C VAL A 385 43.63 2.76 -29.25
N ASP A 386 44.82 2.70 -28.64
CA ASP A 386 45.60 1.46 -28.50
C ASP A 386 44.93 0.48 -27.53
N GLU A 387 44.22 0.96 -26.52
CA GLU A 387 43.46 0.17 -25.56
C GLU A 387 42.16 -0.34 -26.20
N LEU A 388 41.44 0.49 -26.94
CA LEU A 388 40.27 0.08 -27.73
C LEU A 388 40.60 -1.00 -28.75
N VAL A 389 41.77 -0.89 -29.44
CA VAL A 389 42.25 -1.92 -30.36
C VAL A 389 42.50 -3.25 -29.61
N ALA A 390 43.12 -3.20 -28.44
CA ALA A 390 43.40 -4.39 -27.65
C ALA A 390 42.17 -5.09 -27.12
N THR A 391 41.15 -4.31 -26.69
CA THR A 391 39.91 -4.81 -26.07
C THR A 391 38.91 -5.31 -27.13
N LEU A 392 38.69 -4.54 -28.16
CA LEU A 392 37.69 -4.84 -29.18
C LEU A 392 38.18 -5.72 -30.33
N GLY A 393 39.51 -5.85 -30.48
CA GLY A 393 40.12 -6.63 -31.58
C GLY A 393 39.81 -6.06 -32.97
N ILE A 394 39.70 -4.72 -33.10
CA ILE A 394 39.38 -4.00 -34.30
C ILE A 394 40.67 -3.32 -34.81
N GLU A 395 40.80 -3.17 -36.14
CA GLU A 395 41.92 -2.48 -36.77
C GLU A 395 41.98 -1.01 -36.34
N LYS A 396 43.17 -0.50 -36.05
CA LYS A 396 43.45 0.84 -35.53
C LYS A 396 42.82 1.94 -36.38
N GLU A 397 42.90 1.84 -37.70
CA GLU A 397 42.32 2.80 -38.64
C GLU A 397 40.80 2.95 -38.52
N LYS A 398 40.08 1.83 -38.22
CA LYS A 398 38.65 1.85 -38.00
C LYS A 398 38.25 2.44 -36.65
N ILE A 399 39.04 2.24 -35.64
CA ILE A 399 38.80 2.83 -34.31
C ILE A 399 39.02 4.35 -34.35
N GLU A 400 40.07 4.80 -35.03
CA GLU A 400 40.30 6.24 -35.28
C GLU A 400 39.15 6.89 -36.03
N GLU A 401 38.57 6.21 -37.01
CA GLU A 401 37.40 6.67 -37.77
C GLU A 401 36.15 6.75 -36.89
N ILE A 402 35.91 5.77 -36.05
CA ILE A 402 34.79 5.76 -35.11
C ILE A 402 34.94 6.87 -34.06
N VAL A 403 36.11 7.03 -33.45
CA VAL A 403 36.35 8.09 -32.47
C VAL A 403 36.21 9.48 -33.10
N ALA A 404 36.63 9.66 -34.36
CA ALA A 404 36.44 10.91 -35.07
C ALA A 404 34.95 11.18 -35.35
N LEU A 405 34.16 10.16 -35.72
CA LEU A 405 32.70 10.24 -35.93
C LEU A 405 31.98 10.61 -34.64
N LEU A 406 32.30 9.95 -33.54
CA LEU A 406 31.67 10.23 -32.26
C LEU A 406 31.98 11.65 -31.74
N ARG A 407 33.22 12.13 -31.94
CA ARG A 407 33.59 13.53 -31.64
C ARG A 407 32.86 14.55 -32.47
N GLY A 408 32.70 14.28 -33.77
CA GLY A 408 31.93 15.15 -34.67
C GLY A 408 30.44 15.24 -34.25
N GLY A 409 29.84 14.12 -33.86
CA GLY A 409 28.48 14.09 -33.38
C GLY A 409 28.25 14.81 -32.05
N LEU A 410 29.24 14.77 -31.14
CA LEU A 410 29.21 15.56 -29.89
C LEU A 410 29.30 17.07 -30.20
N GLU A 411 30.20 17.50 -31.07
CA GLU A 411 30.35 18.92 -31.48
C GLU A 411 29.07 19.45 -32.13
N ASP A 412 28.39 18.64 -32.96
CA ASP A 412 27.15 19.02 -33.64
C ASP A 412 25.98 19.14 -32.66
N ALA A 413 25.87 18.22 -31.62
CA ALA A 413 24.86 18.27 -30.57
C ALA A 413 25.02 19.48 -29.66
N GLU A 414 26.27 19.83 -29.28
CA GLU A 414 26.56 21.03 -28.50
C GLU A 414 26.17 22.33 -29.23
N ILE A 415 26.27 22.34 -30.57
CA ILE A 415 25.87 23.49 -31.39
C ILE A 415 24.33 23.59 -31.49
N GLU A 416 23.63 22.48 -31.63
CA GLU A 416 22.16 22.47 -31.67
C GLU A 416 21.55 22.88 -30.31
N ASP A 417 22.06 22.40 -29.18
CA ASP A 417 21.62 22.81 -27.86
C ASP A 417 21.94 24.29 -27.55
N ALA A 418 23.07 24.81 -28.04
CA ALA A 418 23.40 26.24 -27.92
C ALA A 418 22.49 27.15 -28.75
N GLU A 419 22.00 26.70 -29.93
CA GLU A 419 21.05 27.43 -30.76
C GLU A 419 19.61 27.36 -30.17
N GLU A 420 19.19 26.24 -29.59
CA GLU A 420 17.87 26.13 -28.92
C GLU A 420 17.83 26.92 -27.61
N ALA A 421 18.94 27.07 -26.88
CA ALA A 421 19.04 27.86 -25.66
C ALA A 421 19.02 29.39 -25.85
N GLY A 422 19.01 29.89 -27.07
CA GLY A 422 18.82 31.32 -27.42
C GLY A 422 19.92 32.25 -26.91
N GLY A 423 21.16 31.77 -26.73
CA GLY A 423 22.31 32.55 -26.27
C GLY A 423 23.13 33.09 -27.46
N ALA A 424 23.21 34.42 -27.63
CA ALA A 424 24.08 35.06 -28.61
C ALA A 424 25.57 34.80 -28.27
N PRO A 425 26.44 34.57 -29.25
CA PRO A 425 27.85 34.21 -29.00
C PRO A 425 28.61 35.37 -28.39
N ALA A 426 29.35 35.08 -27.30
CA ALA A 426 30.25 36.01 -26.64
C ALA A 426 31.49 36.27 -27.55
N PRO A 427 31.97 37.52 -27.68
CA PRO A 427 33.14 37.82 -28.47
C PRO A 427 34.43 37.37 -27.82
N SER A 428 35.27 36.72 -28.63
CA SER A 428 36.63 36.30 -28.30
C SER A 428 37.54 37.41 -27.74
N PRO A 429 38.47 37.13 -26.83
CA PRO A 429 39.38 38.12 -26.25
C PRO A 429 40.60 38.34 -27.14
N SER A 430 40.74 39.56 -27.70
CA SER A 430 42.00 40.05 -28.22
C SER A 430 42.65 41.03 -27.26
N GLU A 431 43.92 40.71 -26.89
CA GLU A 431 45.02 41.54 -26.48
C GLU A 431 44.85 43.04 -26.20
N SER A 432 45.22 43.49 -25.01
CA SER A 432 46.35 44.46 -24.80
C SER A 432 46.36 44.97 -23.36
N ALA A 433 47.37 44.63 -22.66
CA ALA A 433 48.49 45.42 -22.13
C ALA A 433 48.16 46.68 -21.26
N SER A 434 48.75 46.64 -20.08
CA SER A 434 49.50 47.66 -19.33
C SER A 434 48.84 48.60 -18.37
N ALA A 435 49.29 48.49 -17.16
CA ALA A 435 49.93 49.48 -16.30
C ALA A 435 49.14 50.16 -15.18
N GLU A 436 49.69 49.92 -13.98
CA GLU A 436 49.91 50.86 -12.84
C GLU A 436 48.68 51.54 -12.20
N SER A 437 48.49 51.63 -10.88
CA SER A 437 49.41 51.86 -9.75
C SER A 437 48.57 51.91 -8.45
N ILE A 438 49.10 51.29 -7.39
CA ILE A 438 49.33 51.84 -6.04
C ILE A 438 48.29 52.74 -5.39
N THR A 439 47.77 52.29 -4.22
CA THR A 439 47.78 52.93 -2.87
C THR A 439 46.95 52.08 -1.93
N LYS A 440 47.42 51.43 -0.96
CA LYS A 440 47.98 51.63 0.40
C LYS A 440 47.12 52.50 1.31
N ALA A 441 46.88 51.94 2.47
CA ALA A 441 46.51 52.43 3.79
C ALA A 441 45.05 52.10 4.20
N GLU A 442 44.69 51.67 5.40
CA GLU A 442 45.34 51.49 6.70
C GLU A 442 44.32 50.74 7.55
N GLU A 443 44.77 49.84 8.39
CA GLU A 443 44.04 49.39 9.60
C GLU A 443 44.00 50.54 10.62
N PRO A 444 43.09 50.51 11.61
CA PRO A 444 43.59 50.27 12.92
C PRO A 444 42.82 49.22 13.76
N ALA A 445 43.61 48.53 14.54
CA ALA A 445 43.27 47.71 15.68
C ALA A 445 42.86 48.54 16.90
N SER A 446 42.03 47.95 17.77
CA SER A 446 42.04 48.04 19.23
C SER A 446 40.94 47.13 19.75
N ASP A 447 41.18 46.03 20.41
CA ASP A 447 41.68 45.83 21.79
C ASP A 447 40.56 45.91 22.84
N GLU A 448 40.61 44.95 23.73
CA GLU A 448 40.04 44.77 25.07
C GLU A 448 38.82 43.90 25.23
N ALA A 449 39.08 42.72 25.75
CA ALA A 449 39.11 42.23 27.13
C ALA A 449 37.87 41.44 27.54
N ALA A 450 38.15 40.18 27.81
CA ALA A 450 37.31 39.31 28.65
C ALA A 450 37.30 39.79 30.12
N PRO A 451 36.32 39.34 30.90
CA PRO A 451 36.76 38.66 32.11
C PRO A 451 36.10 37.33 32.39
N GLU A 452 36.96 36.40 32.81
CA GLU A 452 36.66 35.24 33.62
C GLU A 452 35.96 35.64 34.94
N THR A 453 35.06 34.80 35.42
CA THR A 453 34.98 34.44 36.84
C THR A 453 34.13 33.16 37.03
N LYS A 454 34.78 32.07 37.38
CA LYS A 454 34.71 31.33 38.66
C LYS A 454 33.44 30.54 38.95
N GLU A 455 33.62 29.23 38.94
CA GLU A 455 32.92 28.27 39.82
C GLU A 455 33.00 28.67 41.30
N PRO A 456 32.06 28.17 42.13
CA PRO A 456 32.56 27.37 43.22
C PRO A 456 31.84 26.03 43.41
N ALA A 457 32.67 25.14 43.92
CA ALA A 457 32.43 23.77 44.31
C ALA A 457 31.61 23.61 45.61
N SER A 458 31.11 22.39 45.75
CA SER A 458 30.89 21.57 46.96
C SER A 458 29.75 21.95 47.95
N ALA A 459 28.88 20.95 48.13
CA ALA A 459 28.68 20.34 49.44
C ALA A 459 27.86 19.02 49.31
N GLU A 460 28.46 17.97 49.81
CA GLU A 460 27.89 16.69 50.16
C GLU A 460 26.77 16.83 51.19
N SER A 461 25.77 15.95 51.12
CA SER A 461 25.11 15.40 52.32
C SER A 461 24.43 14.08 52.01
N SER A 462 24.98 13.08 52.57
CA SER A 462 24.52 11.73 52.85
C SER A 462 23.21 11.64 53.67
N ALA A 463 22.42 10.60 53.36
CA ALA A 463 21.63 9.76 54.27
C ALA A 463 20.97 8.70 53.41
N GLU A 464 21.45 7.47 53.38
CA GLU A 464 21.20 6.30 54.25
C GLU A 464 19.71 5.90 54.40
N ALA A 465 19.52 4.65 53.88
CA ALA A 465 18.81 3.50 54.46
C ALA A 465 17.27 3.48 54.41
N GLU A 466 16.67 2.50 53.81
CA GLU A 466 16.24 1.23 54.40
C GLU A 466 15.54 0.32 53.36
N GLU A 467 16.09 -0.84 53.13
CA GLU A 467 15.33 -2.04 52.75
C GLU A 467 14.55 -2.57 53.97
N PRO A 468 13.50 -3.32 53.79
CA PRO A 468 13.55 -4.67 54.39
C PRO A 468 13.22 -5.80 53.41
N ALA A 469 13.95 -6.85 53.64
CA ALA A 469 13.92 -8.16 53.05
C ALA A 469 12.79 -9.07 53.61
N SER A 470 12.70 -10.23 52.88
CA SER A 470 12.14 -11.55 53.29
C SER A 470 10.61 -11.71 53.23
N ASP A 471 10.09 -12.73 52.53
CA ASP A 471 10.18 -14.13 52.91
C ASP A 471 9.76 -15.07 51.78
N GLU A 472 10.51 -16.12 51.67
CA GLU A 472 10.36 -17.45 51.14
C GLU A 472 8.94 -18.03 51.11
N ALA A 473 8.63 -18.80 50.07
CA ALA A 473 8.24 -20.23 50.20
C ALA A 473 7.95 -20.86 48.83
N THR A 474 8.85 -21.70 48.36
CA THR A 474 8.55 -22.91 47.59
C THR A 474 8.02 -24.02 48.55
N PRO A 475 7.19 -24.96 48.04
CA PRO A 475 7.65 -26.33 48.00
C PRO A 475 7.27 -27.11 46.72
N GLU A 476 8.28 -27.73 46.16
CA GLU A 476 8.53 -29.17 45.90
C GLU A 476 7.34 -30.09 45.56
N THR A 477 7.54 -30.71 44.38
CA THR A 477 7.46 -32.13 44.02
C THR A 477 6.26 -32.99 44.44
N ARG A 478 5.71 -33.68 43.41
CA ARG A 478 5.55 -35.15 43.40
C ARG A 478 4.97 -35.66 42.07
N GLU A 479 5.78 -36.33 41.26
CA GLU A 479 5.34 -37.51 40.51
C GLU A 479 5.11 -38.65 41.50
N PRO A 480 4.29 -39.66 41.14
CA PRO A 480 4.91 -40.95 40.96
C PRO A 480 4.45 -41.71 39.69
N ALA A 481 5.40 -42.53 39.29
CA ALA A 481 5.38 -43.54 38.27
C ALA A 481 4.45 -44.72 38.59
N SER A 482 4.18 -45.49 37.55
CA SER A 482 4.37 -46.91 37.33
C SER A 482 3.17 -47.67 36.79
N GLU A 483 3.47 -48.34 35.71
CA GLU A 483 3.33 -49.78 35.42
C GLU A 483 1.98 -50.31 34.94
N GLY A 484 2.09 -51.05 33.81
CA GLY A 484 1.58 -52.35 33.55
C GLY A 484 1.20 -52.60 32.11
N GLN A 485 2.05 -53.10 31.30
CA GLN A 485 2.15 -54.42 30.63
C GLN A 485 0.85 -55.03 30.08
N GLY A 486 1.00 -55.56 28.84
CA GLY A 486 0.26 -56.67 28.20
C GLY A 486 -0.01 -56.38 26.75
N GLU A 487 0.84 -56.74 25.85
CA GLU A 487 1.02 -58.04 25.09
C GLU A 487 -0.12 -58.40 24.12
N GLN A 488 0.34 -58.54 22.84
CA GLN A 488 0.06 -59.57 21.79
C GLN A 488 -1.32 -59.51 21.10
N GLU A 489 -1.51 -59.80 19.84
CA GLU A 489 -0.79 -60.50 18.76
C GLU A 489 -1.50 -60.17 17.42
N ALA A 490 -0.73 -60.04 16.35
CA ALA A 490 -0.67 -60.78 15.10
C ALA A 490 -1.91 -60.95 14.17
N GLY A 491 -1.68 -60.74 12.90
CA GLY A 491 -2.40 -61.28 11.77
C GLY A 491 -2.44 -60.31 10.58
N GLU A 492 -1.46 -60.22 9.78
CA GLU A 492 -1.19 -60.84 8.46
C GLU A 492 -2.40 -60.87 7.51
N SER A 493 -2.34 -60.15 6.39
CA SER A 493 -2.23 -60.57 5.02
C SER A 493 -2.62 -59.48 4.01
N GLY A 494 -1.66 -59.05 3.19
CA GLY A 494 -1.92 -58.41 1.88
C GLY A 494 -2.13 -59.48 0.82
N PRO A 495 -1.93 -59.26 -0.50
CA PRO A 495 -2.35 -58.13 -1.33
C PRO A 495 -3.13 -58.63 -2.57
N THR A 496 -3.73 -57.80 -3.38
CA THR A 496 -3.89 -58.02 -4.84
C THR A 496 -4.43 -56.79 -5.56
N GLU A 497 -3.62 -56.15 -6.39
CA GLU A 497 -3.99 -55.63 -7.73
C GLU A 497 -4.12 -56.79 -8.69
N PRO A 498 -4.65 -56.74 -9.94
CA PRO A 498 -4.63 -55.62 -10.89
C PRO A 498 -5.80 -55.55 -11.93
N GLU A 499 -5.57 -54.71 -12.95
CA GLU A 499 -6.08 -54.67 -14.35
C GLU A 499 -7.30 -53.80 -14.64
N GLU A 500 -7.03 -52.65 -15.27
CA GLU A 500 -7.05 -52.34 -16.71
C GLU A 500 -8.34 -52.72 -17.50
N LYS A 501 -9.02 -51.67 -18.01
CA LYS A 501 -9.42 -51.56 -19.43
C LYS A 501 -10.23 -50.28 -19.70
N GLN A 502 -9.67 -49.40 -20.52
CA GLN A 502 -10.38 -48.59 -21.53
C GLN A 502 -10.69 -49.52 -22.75
N PRO A 503 -11.42 -49.16 -23.82
CA PRO A 503 -12.03 -47.86 -24.19
C PRO A 503 -13.43 -48.00 -24.82
N GLN A 504 -14.16 -46.96 -24.92
CA GLN A 504 -14.78 -46.41 -26.16
C GLN A 504 -15.42 -45.05 -25.86
#